data_d56d68e2c952484e51093e443b84496f
#
_entry.id   d56d68e2c952484e51093e443b84496f
#
_cell.length_a   1.000
_cell.length_b   1.000
_cell.length_c   1.000
_cell.angle_alpha   90.00
_cell.angle_beta   90.00
_cell.angle_gamma   90.00
#
_symmetry.space_group_name_H-M   'P 1'
#
loop_
_entity.id
_entity.type
_entity.pdbx_description
1 polymer ?
#
loop_
_entity_poly.entity_id
_entity_poly.type
_entity_poly.pdbx_seq_one_letter_code
_entity_poly.pdbx_strand_id
1 'polypeptide(L)'
;MLKFTKIRSHGEKMKTTLTQEIEKALYYYCIELGGIVVEEVTMPDDQGIVDTLACFFKPDTTEWRCYELKVTRADFYSKAKLSFIGHYNYFVLTEELYLKVLEDIPSEIGVLVYRPYTQADELPADGTFFVAKKPVKRALQVEETALTQRF
;
A
#
# COMPACT_ATOMS: atom_id res chain seq x y z
N MET A 1 -12.31 19.56 3.98
CA MET A 1 -11.19 18.69 3.57
C MET A 1 -10.99 17.58 4.59
N LEU A 2 -10.91 16.37 4.13
CA LEU A 2 -10.70 15.24 5.02
C LEU A 2 -9.26 15.27 5.52
N LYS A 3 -9.09 15.30 6.84
CA LYS A 3 -7.76 15.32 7.42
C LYS A 3 -7.24 13.89 7.53
N PHE A 4 -6.07 13.65 6.98
CA PHE A 4 -5.41 12.36 7.12
C PHE A 4 -4.97 12.19 8.58
N THR A 5 -5.51 11.18 9.22
CA THR A 5 -5.17 10.86 10.62
C THR A 5 -4.90 9.37 10.71
N LYS A 6 -3.76 9.03 11.29
CA LYS A 6 -3.37 7.66 11.52
C LYS A 6 -3.33 7.37 13.01
N ILE A 7 -4.02 6.31 13.40
CA ILE A 7 -3.99 5.82 14.77
C ILE A 7 -2.95 4.71 14.86
N ARG A 8 -2.00 4.85 15.78
CA ARG A 8 -0.97 3.84 15.99
C ARG A 8 -1.38 2.90 17.10
N SER A 9 -1.15 1.61 16.90
CA SER A 9 -1.38 0.62 17.94
C SER A 9 -0.26 0.70 18.99
N HIS A 10 -0.58 0.23 20.19
CA HIS A 10 0.40 0.20 21.28
C HIS A 10 1.57 -0.73 20.92
N GLY A 11 2.80 -0.26 21.12
CA GLY A 11 4.01 -1.02 20.79
C GLY A 11 4.49 -0.91 19.34
N GLU A 12 3.77 -0.16 18.51
CA GLU A 12 4.19 0.08 17.13
C GLU A 12 5.42 0.98 17.08
N LYS A 13 6.37 0.65 16.20
CA LYS A 13 7.54 1.49 16.01
C LYS A 13 7.16 2.84 15.42
N MET A 14 7.88 3.88 15.85
CA MET A 14 7.76 5.20 15.24
C MET A 14 8.17 5.12 13.77
N LYS A 15 7.34 5.66 12.91
CA LYS A 15 7.63 5.73 11.49
C LYS A 15 8.49 6.95 11.18
N THR A 16 9.37 6.82 10.19
CA THR A 16 10.16 7.96 9.73
C THR A 16 9.26 8.97 9.03
N THR A 17 9.75 10.19 8.90
CA THR A 17 9.05 11.24 8.16
C THR A 17 8.79 10.82 6.72
N LEU A 18 9.76 10.17 6.08
CA LEU A 18 9.61 9.70 4.70
C LEU A 18 8.49 8.65 4.59
N THR A 19 8.45 7.70 5.52
CA THR A 19 7.39 6.69 5.54
C THR A 19 6.01 7.35 5.65
N GLN A 20 5.86 8.31 6.53
CA GLN A 20 4.60 9.03 6.72
C GLN A 20 4.22 9.82 5.47
N GLU A 21 5.20 10.45 4.83
CA GLU A 21 4.99 11.19 3.58
C GLU A 21 4.46 10.26 2.47
N ILE A 22 5.07 9.09 2.32
CA ILE A 22 4.68 8.13 1.28
C ILE A 22 3.30 7.53 1.58
N GLU A 23 3.02 7.21 2.83
CA GLU A 23 1.70 6.70 3.24
C GLU A 23 0.58 7.70 2.90
N LYS A 24 0.81 8.96 3.19
CA LYS A 24 -0.14 10.02 2.88
C LYS A 24 -0.33 10.16 1.37
N ALA A 25 0.76 10.13 0.62
CA ALA A 25 0.69 10.19 -0.84
C ALA A 25 -0.08 9.01 -1.43
N LEU A 26 0.13 7.81 -0.88
CA LEU A 26 -0.56 6.60 -1.32
C LEU A 26 -2.07 6.69 -1.06
N TYR A 27 -2.45 7.21 0.10
CA TYR A 27 -3.86 7.43 0.43
C TYR A 27 -4.53 8.28 -0.65
N TYR A 28 -3.96 9.44 -0.97
CA TYR A 28 -4.53 10.34 -1.97
C TYR A 28 -4.47 9.76 -3.38
N TYR A 29 -3.42 9.02 -3.70
CA TYR A 29 -3.31 8.33 -4.99
C TYR A 29 -4.48 7.37 -5.20
N CYS A 30 -4.80 6.55 -4.20
CA CYS A 30 -5.90 5.60 -4.27
C CYS A 30 -7.27 6.31 -4.32
N ILE A 31 -7.43 7.39 -3.55
CA ILE A 31 -8.66 8.19 -3.58
C ILE A 31 -8.88 8.79 -4.98
N GLU A 32 -7.84 9.31 -5.59
CA GLU A 32 -7.92 9.87 -6.95
C GLU A 32 -8.30 8.82 -7.99
N LEU A 33 -7.91 7.57 -7.78
CA LEU A 33 -8.31 6.47 -8.64
C LEU A 33 -9.74 5.99 -8.37
N GLY A 34 -10.42 6.57 -7.41
CA GLY A 34 -11.80 6.21 -7.06
C GLY A 34 -11.92 5.10 -6.03
N GLY A 35 -10.84 4.79 -5.33
CA GLY A 35 -10.82 3.75 -4.30
C GLY A 35 -11.31 4.24 -2.95
N ILE A 36 -11.70 3.29 -2.10
CA ILE A 36 -11.91 3.50 -0.68
C ILE A 36 -10.73 2.84 0.03
N VAL A 37 -10.12 3.55 0.97
CA VAL A 37 -8.81 3.19 1.52
C VAL A 37 -8.87 3.05 3.04
N VAL A 38 -8.28 1.96 3.55
CA VAL A 38 -8.09 1.76 4.99
C VAL A 38 -6.63 1.36 5.23
N GLU A 39 -6.03 1.91 6.27
CA GLU A 39 -4.64 1.66 6.61
C GLU A 39 -4.50 0.75 7.82
N GLU A 40 -3.39 -0.01 7.84
CA GLU A 40 -3.03 -0.91 8.94
C GLU A 40 -4.14 -1.90 9.31
N VAL A 41 -4.59 -2.62 8.30
CA VAL A 41 -5.71 -3.55 8.46
C VAL A 41 -5.20 -4.92 8.89
N THR A 42 -5.62 -5.36 10.08
CA THR A 42 -5.32 -6.71 10.56
C THR A 42 -6.19 -7.71 9.81
N MET A 43 -5.53 -8.67 9.17
CA MET A 43 -6.22 -9.73 8.43
C MET A 43 -6.65 -10.87 9.36
N PRO A 44 -7.72 -11.60 9.01
CA PRO A 44 -8.14 -12.77 9.78
C PRO A 44 -7.14 -13.93 9.61
N ASP A 45 -7.26 -14.94 10.49
CA ASP A 45 -6.52 -16.21 10.37
C ASP A 45 -5.00 -16.03 10.30
N ASP A 46 -4.46 -15.10 11.07
CA ASP A 46 -3.02 -14.82 11.14
C ASP A 46 -2.39 -14.47 9.79
N GLN A 47 -3.19 -13.92 8.87
CA GLN A 47 -2.70 -13.46 7.57
C GLN A 47 -1.84 -12.19 7.64
N GLY A 48 -1.65 -11.64 8.85
CA GLY A 48 -0.82 -10.46 9.06
C GLY A 48 -1.56 -9.14 8.98
N ILE A 49 -0.81 -8.07 8.79
CA ILE A 49 -1.34 -6.71 8.72
C ILE A 49 -1.02 -6.15 7.33
N VAL A 50 -2.05 -5.67 6.64
CA VAL A 50 -1.88 -4.96 5.36
C VAL A 50 -1.63 -3.48 5.67
N ASP A 51 -0.54 -2.92 5.15
CA ASP A 51 -0.22 -1.50 5.37
C ASP A 51 -1.32 -0.59 4.84
N THR A 52 -1.75 -0.83 3.60
CA THR A 52 -2.84 -0.08 2.99
C THR A 52 -3.69 -1.05 2.17
N LEU A 53 -4.98 -1.08 2.47
CA LEU A 53 -5.96 -1.87 1.74
C LEU A 53 -6.91 -0.91 1.03
N ALA A 54 -7.08 -1.10 -0.28
CA ALA A 54 -8.00 -0.28 -1.06
C ALA A 54 -9.00 -1.17 -1.78
N CYS A 55 -10.24 -0.71 -1.90
CA CYS A 55 -11.21 -1.37 -2.73
C CYS A 55 -11.74 -0.43 -3.81
N PHE A 56 -12.00 -0.99 -4.97
CA PHE A 56 -12.49 -0.28 -6.15
C PHE A 56 -13.73 -0.98 -6.63
N PHE A 57 -14.85 -0.27 -6.64
CA PHE A 57 -16.10 -0.84 -7.11
C PHE A 57 -16.14 -0.85 -8.63
N LYS A 58 -16.32 -2.03 -9.20
CA LYS A 58 -16.49 -2.25 -10.63
C LYS A 58 -17.96 -2.65 -10.89
N PRO A 59 -18.46 -2.60 -12.13
CA PRO A 59 -19.87 -2.90 -12.40
C PRO A 59 -20.36 -4.25 -11.85
N ASP A 60 -19.51 -5.28 -11.92
CA ASP A 60 -19.92 -6.63 -11.53
C ASP A 60 -19.18 -7.19 -10.31
N THR A 61 -18.22 -6.45 -9.75
CA THR A 61 -17.38 -6.98 -8.68
C THR A 61 -16.68 -5.85 -7.93
N THR A 62 -16.06 -6.20 -6.82
CA THR A 62 -15.19 -5.29 -6.07
C THR A 62 -13.75 -5.78 -6.25
N GLU A 63 -12.87 -4.87 -6.63
CA GLU A 63 -11.45 -5.16 -6.79
C GLU A 63 -10.72 -4.74 -5.52
N TRP A 64 -9.96 -5.66 -4.94
CA TRP A 64 -9.20 -5.43 -3.71
C TRP A 64 -7.71 -5.34 -4.03
N ARG A 65 -7.07 -4.28 -3.55
CA ARG A 65 -5.64 -4.06 -3.74
C ARG A 65 -4.95 -3.92 -2.41
N CYS A 66 -3.84 -4.64 -2.26
CA CYS A 66 -2.97 -4.54 -1.08
C CYS A 66 -1.69 -3.84 -1.44
N TYR A 67 -1.24 -2.95 -0.57
CA TYR A 67 -0.01 -2.19 -0.75
C TYR A 67 0.86 -2.37 0.49
N GLU A 68 2.11 -2.79 0.27
CA GLU A 68 3.11 -2.95 1.32
C GLU A 68 4.23 -1.94 1.09
N LEU A 69 4.36 -1.01 2.03
CA LEU A 69 5.36 0.05 1.93
C LEU A 69 6.69 -0.41 2.52
N LYS A 70 7.76 -0.30 1.74
CA LYS A 70 9.12 -0.58 2.19
C LYS A 70 10.02 0.58 1.78
N VAL A 71 10.82 1.11 2.71
CA VAL A 71 11.70 2.25 2.43
C VAL A 71 13.18 1.93 2.56
N THR A 72 13.56 0.84 3.23
CA THR A 72 14.95 0.40 3.35
C THR A 72 15.13 -1.03 2.90
N ARG A 73 16.36 -1.40 2.52
CA ARG A 73 16.69 -2.79 2.17
C ARG A 73 16.40 -3.73 3.34
N ALA A 74 16.81 -3.33 4.56
CA ALA A 74 16.58 -4.14 5.75
C ALA A 74 15.08 -4.43 5.94
N ASP A 75 14.24 -3.43 5.74
CA ASP A 75 12.79 -3.57 5.84
C ASP A 75 12.25 -4.49 4.74
N PHE A 76 12.70 -4.30 3.50
CA PHE A 76 12.26 -5.13 2.38
C PHE A 76 12.57 -6.61 2.59
N TYR A 77 13.77 -6.93 3.09
CA TYR A 77 14.21 -8.30 3.32
C TYR A 77 13.88 -8.83 4.72
N SER A 78 13.15 -8.06 5.53
CA SER A 78 12.76 -8.49 6.86
C SER A 78 11.87 -9.74 6.80
N LYS A 79 11.88 -10.53 7.87
CA LYS A 79 11.05 -11.73 7.96
C LYS A 79 9.60 -11.43 8.37
N ALA A 80 9.23 -10.15 8.41
CA ALA A 80 7.86 -9.78 8.70
C ALA A 80 6.92 -10.37 7.64
N LYS A 81 5.79 -10.90 8.10
CA LYS A 81 4.83 -11.52 7.21
C LYS A 81 4.19 -10.49 6.30
N LEU A 82 4.22 -10.73 5.00
CA LEU A 82 3.55 -9.90 4.01
C LEU A 82 2.12 -10.37 3.83
N SER A 83 1.21 -9.41 3.71
CA SER A 83 -0.23 -9.69 3.64
C SER A 83 -0.77 -9.39 2.24
N PHE A 84 -0.22 -10.07 1.25
CA PHE A 84 -0.65 -9.94 -0.14
C PHE A 84 -1.86 -10.82 -0.41
N ILE A 85 -3.02 -10.40 0.08
CA ILE A 85 -4.26 -11.19 0.00
C ILE A 85 -5.24 -10.70 -1.08
N GLY A 86 -4.95 -9.59 -1.74
CA GLY A 86 -5.86 -8.96 -2.68
C GLY A 86 -5.84 -9.57 -4.08
N HIS A 87 -6.71 -9.05 -4.92
CA HIS A 87 -6.69 -9.39 -6.35
C HIS A 87 -5.42 -8.86 -7.00
N TYR A 88 -4.96 -7.68 -6.58
CA TYR A 88 -3.72 -7.07 -7.03
C TYR A 88 -2.93 -6.64 -5.81
N ASN A 89 -1.64 -6.94 -5.82
CA ASN A 89 -0.78 -6.69 -4.68
C ASN A 89 0.47 -5.96 -5.13
N TYR A 90 0.87 -4.94 -4.36
CA TYR A 90 1.97 -4.06 -4.75
C TYR A 90 2.94 -3.87 -3.59
N PHE A 91 4.22 -3.82 -3.90
CA PHE A 91 5.17 -3.10 -3.07
C PHE A 91 5.11 -1.62 -3.44
N VAL A 92 5.23 -0.77 -2.44
CA VAL A 92 5.36 0.67 -2.62
C VAL A 92 6.77 1.04 -2.15
N LEU A 93 7.60 1.49 -3.07
CA LEU A 93 9.03 1.66 -2.86
C LEU A 93 9.48 3.05 -3.27
N THR A 94 10.62 3.50 -2.70
CA THR A 94 11.35 4.62 -3.28
C THR A 94 12.06 4.14 -4.55
N GLU A 95 12.40 5.05 -5.44
CA GLU A 95 13.15 4.70 -6.64
C GLU A 95 14.50 4.07 -6.30
N GLU A 96 15.20 4.61 -5.30
CA GLU A 96 16.48 4.09 -4.86
C GLU A 96 16.37 2.64 -4.39
N LEU A 97 15.38 2.34 -3.56
CA LEU A 97 15.18 0.98 -3.06
C LEU A 97 14.78 0.03 -4.18
N TYR A 98 13.88 0.46 -5.07
CA TYR A 98 13.44 -0.36 -6.20
C TYR A 98 14.63 -0.86 -7.03
N LEU A 99 15.55 0.03 -7.35
CA LEU A 99 16.73 -0.35 -8.13
C LEU A 99 17.63 -1.36 -7.41
N LYS A 100 17.63 -1.35 -6.08
CA LYS A 100 18.43 -2.28 -5.28
C LYS A 100 17.79 -3.66 -5.12
N VAL A 101 16.47 -3.75 -5.18
CA VAL A 101 15.75 -5.00 -4.90
C VAL A 101 15.04 -5.57 -6.12
N LEU A 102 15.25 -4.97 -7.26
CA LEU A 102 14.57 -5.24 -8.52
C LEU A 102 14.42 -6.74 -8.83
N GLU A 103 15.49 -7.50 -8.64
CA GLU A 103 15.51 -8.93 -8.98
C GLU A 103 14.80 -9.82 -7.96
N ASP A 104 14.51 -9.30 -6.79
CA ASP A 104 13.92 -10.08 -5.69
C ASP A 104 12.41 -9.84 -5.53
N ILE A 105 11.82 -9.10 -6.45
CA ILE A 105 10.38 -8.86 -6.43
C ILE A 105 9.67 -10.04 -7.07
N PRO A 106 8.72 -10.69 -6.34
CA PRO A 106 7.98 -11.81 -6.90
C PRO A 106 7.24 -11.43 -8.20
N SER A 107 7.15 -12.37 -9.12
CA SER A 107 6.59 -12.12 -10.46
C SER A 107 5.16 -11.59 -10.44
N GLU A 108 4.35 -12.00 -9.46
CA GLU A 108 2.94 -11.61 -9.36
C GLU A 108 2.72 -10.27 -8.68
N ILE A 109 3.73 -9.75 -7.99
CA ILE A 109 3.62 -8.53 -7.21
C ILE A 109 4.02 -7.33 -8.06
N GLY A 110 3.17 -6.32 -8.08
CA GLY A 110 3.46 -5.07 -8.77
C GLY A 110 4.32 -4.15 -7.93
N VAL A 111 4.78 -3.08 -8.53
CA VAL A 111 5.58 -2.07 -7.84
C VAL A 111 5.08 -0.68 -8.20
N LEU A 112 4.75 0.10 -7.18
CA LEU A 112 4.57 1.53 -7.28
C LEU A 112 5.84 2.21 -6.76
N VAL A 113 6.39 3.11 -7.53
CA VAL A 113 7.57 3.88 -7.13
C VAL A 113 7.14 5.29 -6.78
N TYR A 114 7.51 5.73 -5.57
CA TYR A 114 7.20 7.06 -5.08
C TYR A 114 8.01 8.12 -5.82
N ARG A 115 7.34 9.17 -6.22
CA ARG A 115 7.97 10.29 -6.92
C ARG A 115 7.52 11.59 -6.27
N PRO A 116 8.40 12.23 -5.46
CA PRO A 116 8.02 13.49 -4.81
C PRO A 116 7.83 14.60 -5.86
N TYR A 117 6.93 15.53 -5.55
CA TYR A 117 6.76 16.72 -6.37
C TYR A 117 7.88 17.70 -6.09
N THR A 118 8.27 18.45 -7.10
CA THR A 118 9.24 19.52 -6.94
C THR A 118 8.63 20.78 -6.33
N GLN A 119 7.32 20.99 -6.56
CA GLN A 119 6.56 22.08 -5.97
C GLN A 119 5.19 21.52 -5.58
N ALA A 120 4.93 21.41 -4.28
CA ALA A 120 3.72 20.75 -3.78
C ALA A 120 2.91 21.62 -2.80
N ASP A 121 3.14 22.92 -2.77
CA ASP A 121 2.62 23.83 -1.72
C ASP A 121 1.11 23.80 -1.55
N GLU A 122 0.38 23.60 -2.63
CA GLU A 122 -1.10 23.61 -2.59
C GLU A 122 -1.71 22.22 -2.81
N LEU A 123 -0.89 21.18 -2.80
CA LEU A 123 -1.35 19.83 -3.03
C LEU A 123 -1.58 19.11 -1.69
N PRO A 124 -2.54 18.18 -1.63
CA PRO A 124 -2.82 17.44 -0.39
C PRO A 124 -1.70 16.48 0.00
N ALA A 125 -0.83 16.12 -0.94
CA ALA A 125 0.29 15.22 -0.70
C ALA A 125 1.56 15.78 -1.32
N ASP A 126 2.71 15.23 -0.90
CA ASP A 126 4.04 15.71 -1.32
C ASP A 126 4.58 15.00 -2.55
N GLY A 127 3.86 14.04 -3.08
CA GLY A 127 4.27 13.30 -4.26
C GLY A 127 3.21 12.36 -4.76
N THR A 128 3.55 11.61 -5.80
CA THR A 128 2.66 10.63 -6.41
C THR A 128 3.47 9.38 -6.77
N PHE A 129 2.89 8.49 -7.56
CA PHE A 129 3.49 7.22 -7.89
C PHE A 129 3.42 6.94 -9.38
N PHE A 130 4.39 6.16 -9.87
CA PHE A 130 4.26 5.53 -11.17
C PHE A 130 4.33 4.02 -11.01
N VAL A 131 3.67 3.31 -11.92
CA VAL A 131 3.67 1.84 -11.92
C VAL A 131 4.93 1.38 -12.62
N ALA A 132 5.93 0.98 -11.82
CA ALA A 132 7.19 0.46 -12.35
C ALA A 132 7.05 -0.97 -12.84
N LYS A 133 6.13 -1.72 -12.24
CA LYS A 133 5.83 -3.10 -12.59
C LYS A 133 4.36 -3.35 -12.34
N LYS A 134 3.66 -3.91 -13.32
CA LYS A 134 2.25 -4.25 -13.16
C LYS A 134 2.09 -5.55 -12.36
N PRO A 135 1.11 -5.61 -11.44
CA PRO A 135 0.81 -6.84 -10.73
C PRO A 135 0.05 -7.82 -11.64
N VAL A 136 0.04 -9.07 -11.24
CA VAL A 136 -0.79 -10.10 -11.88
C VAL A 136 -2.03 -10.31 -11.02
N LYS A 137 -3.20 -10.31 -11.64
CA LYS A 137 -4.45 -10.56 -10.94
C LYS A 137 -4.47 -11.98 -10.41
N ARG A 138 -4.94 -12.16 -9.17
CA ARG A 138 -5.12 -13.48 -8.59
C ARG A 138 -6.40 -13.53 -7.76
N ALA A 139 -6.80 -14.73 -7.36
CA ALA A 139 -7.97 -14.92 -6.52
C ALA A 139 -7.75 -14.28 -5.13
N LEU A 140 -8.81 -13.67 -4.60
CA LEU A 140 -8.79 -13.12 -3.25
C LEU A 140 -8.47 -14.24 -2.24
N GLN A 141 -7.55 -13.98 -1.33
CA GLN A 141 -7.04 -14.99 -0.40
C GLN A 141 -7.75 -15.01 0.95
N VAL A 142 -8.76 -14.16 1.13
CA VAL A 142 -9.59 -14.10 2.35
C VAL A 142 -11.04 -13.94 1.93
N GLU A 143 -11.97 -14.17 2.87
CA GLU A 143 -13.39 -13.92 2.60
C GLU A 143 -13.65 -12.43 2.42
N GLU A 144 -14.37 -12.07 1.37
CA GLU A 144 -14.67 -10.66 1.07
C GLU A 144 -15.44 -9.99 2.21
N THR A 145 -16.34 -10.71 2.85
CA THR A 145 -17.09 -10.18 4.00
C THR A 145 -16.16 -9.75 5.12
N ALA A 146 -15.06 -10.50 5.33
CA ALA A 146 -14.07 -10.14 6.35
C ALA A 146 -13.38 -8.81 6.02
N LEU A 147 -13.11 -8.54 4.74
CA LEU A 147 -12.53 -7.28 4.31
C LEU A 147 -13.51 -6.13 4.42
N THR A 148 -14.75 -6.35 4.01
CA THR A 148 -15.80 -5.32 4.04
C THR A 148 -16.03 -4.82 5.47
N GLN A 149 -15.93 -5.68 6.46
CA GLN A 149 -16.10 -5.31 7.87
C GLN A 149 -15.01 -4.37 8.41
N ARG A 150 -13.88 -4.23 7.71
CA ARG A 150 -12.81 -3.33 8.11
C ARG A 150 -13.02 -1.90 7.62
N PHE A 151 -13.99 -1.69 6.79
CA PHE A 151 -14.36 -0.36 6.26
C PHE A 151 -15.59 0.24 7.03
#